data_169635945984aeafb3d60ab7dc5e0a63
#
_entry.id   169635945984aeafb3d60ab7dc5e0a63
#
_cell.length_a   1.000
_cell.length_b   1.000
_cell.length_c   1.000
_cell.angle_alpha   90.00
_cell.angle_beta   90.00
_cell.angle_gamma   90.00
#
_symmetry.space_group_name_H-M   'P 1'
#
loop_
_entity.id
_entity.type
_entity.pdbx_description
1 polymer ?
#
loop_
_entity_poly.entity_id
_entity_poly.type
_entity_poly.pdbx_seq_one_letter_code
_entity_poly.pdbx_strand_id
1 'polypeptide(L)'
;MHPKLIRFAAAILFGVAALAPSARAADPVENDEAERLDRARVAFQEIRDMKDENIPRPLMERARCVAVFPGMVKGALGWGARVGKGVMSCRDASGHWGPPIFLTVKGGSFGFQIGVEKADVVLFFMTDKSARSLMESKFTLGGKAGLAAGPVGRTAEASTDLKLDAEIYSYARSKGLFAGISLEGARVAPDEKATRRFYGPSADSRKILREHAAPANPPAARAFVEALP
;
A
#
# COMPACT_ATOMS: atom_id res chain seq x y z
N MET A 1 53.45 -76.49 6.56
CA MET A 1 53.17 -75.39 5.56
C MET A 1 51.82 -74.78 5.96
N HIS A 2 51.83 -73.61 6.57
CA HIS A 2 50.62 -72.87 6.94
C HIS A 2 50.42 -71.70 6.00
N PRO A 3 49.22 -71.45 5.41
CA PRO A 3 48.88 -70.18 4.81
C PRO A 3 48.26 -69.24 5.84
N LYS A 4 48.73 -67.98 5.81
CA LYS A 4 48.31 -66.88 6.66
C LYS A 4 46.96 -66.35 6.20
N LEU A 5 45.96 -66.26 7.08
CA LEU A 5 44.71 -65.50 6.85
C LEU A 5 44.98 -64.01 6.96
N ILE A 6 44.70 -63.31 5.90
CA ILE A 6 44.65 -61.84 5.86
C ILE A 6 43.22 -61.41 6.16
N ARG A 7 43.02 -60.71 7.30
CA ARG A 7 41.72 -60.06 7.67
C ARG A 7 41.65 -58.68 7.02
N PHE A 8 40.74 -58.50 6.08
CA PHE A 8 40.34 -57.16 5.58
C PHE A 8 39.34 -56.53 6.55
N ALA A 9 39.72 -55.41 7.16
CA ALA A 9 38.82 -54.57 7.94
C ALA A 9 38.15 -53.57 6.95
N ALA A 10 36.85 -53.71 6.76
CA ALA A 10 36.06 -52.73 5.97
C ALA A 10 35.68 -51.58 6.91
N ALA A 11 36.25 -50.41 6.63
CA ALA A 11 35.84 -49.14 7.26
C ALA A 11 34.58 -48.61 6.58
N ILE A 12 33.46 -48.60 7.34
CA ILE A 12 32.22 -47.97 6.88
C ILE A 12 32.31 -46.48 7.19
N LEU A 13 32.49 -45.64 6.18
CA LEU A 13 32.34 -44.19 6.28
C LEU A 13 30.84 -43.83 6.29
N PHE A 14 30.34 -43.41 7.45
CA PHE A 14 29.04 -42.76 7.58
C PHE A 14 29.15 -41.32 7.07
N GLY A 15 28.66 -41.07 5.84
CA GLY A 15 28.51 -39.74 5.31
C GLY A 15 27.31 -39.03 5.97
N VAL A 16 27.58 -38.03 6.82
CA VAL A 16 26.56 -37.12 7.34
C VAL A 16 26.19 -36.19 6.21
N ALA A 17 25.05 -36.45 5.57
CA ALA A 17 24.44 -35.49 4.61
C ALA A 17 23.89 -34.30 5.41
N ALA A 18 24.62 -33.19 5.38
CA ALA A 18 24.12 -31.90 5.87
C ALA A 18 22.94 -31.46 5.00
N LEU A 19 21.74 -31.52 5.57
CA LEU A 19 20.55 -30.87 4.98
C LEU A 19 20.76 -29.36 5.07
N ALA A 20 21.23 -28.76 3.98
CA ALA A 20 21.19 -27.31 3.80
C ALA A 20 19.72 -26.87 3.71
N PRO A 21 19.29 -25.84 4.46
CA PRO A 21 17.96 -25.31 4.31
C PRO A 21 17.83 -24.77 2.87
N SER A 22 16.94 -25.37 2.09
CA SER A 22 16.58 -24.87 0.76
C SER A 22 16.01 -23.46 0.93
N ALA A 23 16.76 -22.44 0.53
CA ALA A 23 16.24 -21.11 0.37
C ALA A 23 15.09 -21.20 -0.66
N ARG A 24 13.86 -21.09 -0.16
CA ARG A 24 12.67 -21.07 -1.02
C ARG A 24 12.77 -19.81 -1.88
N ALA A 25 12.98 -19.99 -3.17
CA ALA A 25 12.86 -18.88 -4.11
C ALA A 25 11.44 -18.32 -3.98
N ALA A 26 11.34 -17.01 -3.72
CA ALA A 26 10.05 -16.34 -3.64
C ALA A 26 9.33 -16.53 -5.00
N ASP A 27 8.04 -16.89 -4.95
CA ASP A 27 7.23 -17.02 -6.15
C ASP A 27 7.20 -15.68 -6.92
N PRO A 28 7.23 -15.68 -8.26
CA PRO A 28 7.17 -14.46 -9.08
C PRO A 28 5.96 -13.56 -8.73
N VAL A 29 4.89 -14.15 -8.23
CA VAL A 29 3.66 -13.43 -7.82
C VAL A 29 3.83 -12.68 -6.49
N GLU A 30 4.63 -13.21 -5.57
CA GLU A 30 4.99 -12.51 -4.31
C GLU A 30 5.84 -11.27 -4.62
N ASN A 31 6.65 -11.33 -5.68
CA ASN A 31 7.43 -10.19 -6.14
C ASN A 31 6.56 -9.02 -6.63
N ASP A 32 5.44 -9.28 -7.33
CA ASP A 32 4.54 -8.22 -7.83
C ASP A 32 3.91 -7.41 -6.70
N GLU A 33 3.51 -8.07 -5.59
CA GLU A 33 2.89 -7.40 -4.44
C GLU A 33 3.95 -6.68 -3.60
N ALA A 34 5.13 -7.27 -3.43
CA ALA A 34 6.25 -6.62 -2.77
C ALA A 34 6.73 -5.38 -3.56
N GLU A 35 6.81 -5.48 -4.88
CA GLU A 35 7.13 -4.34 -5.75
C GLU A 35 6.06 -3.24 -5.67
N ARG A 36 4.78 -3.59 -5.57
CA ARG A 36 3.70 -2.62 -5.37
C ARG A 36 3.86 -1.86 -4.05
N LEU A 37 4.21 -2.55 -2.97
CA LEU A 37 4.51 -1.94 -1.67
C LEU A 37 5.72 -1.02 -1.74
N ASP A 38 6.79 -1.43 -2.41
CA ASP A 38 7.98 -0.60 -2.57
C ASP A 38 7.68 0.66 -3.40
N ARG A 39 6.99 0.53 -4.53
CA ARG A 39 6.55 1.70 -5.32
C ARG A 39 5.65 2.63 -4.52
N ALA A 40 4.75 2.09 -3.69
CA ALA A 40 3.90 2.90 -2.82
C ALA A 40 4.72 3.63 -1.73
N ARG A 41 5.71 2.96 -1.15
CA ARG A 41 6.65 3.55 -0.21
C ARG A 41 7.42 4.71 -0.83
N VAL A 42 8.01 4.49 -2.00
CA VAL A 42 8.75 5.53 -2.74
C VAL A 42 7.84 6.71 -3.08
N ALA A 43 6.67 6.45 -3.67
CA ALA A 43 5.71 7.49 -4.02
C ALA A 43 5.27 8.32 -2.80
N PHE A 44 5.03 7.67 -1.66
CA PHE A 44 4.68 8.37 -0.42
C PHE A 44 5.83 9.24 0.09
N GLN A 45 7.05 8.71 0.13
CA GLN A 45 8.24 9.46 0.57
C GLN A 45 8.50 10.67 -0.33
N GLU A 46 8.45 10.50 -1.65
CA GLU A 46 8.64 11.59 -2.60
C GLU A 46 7.58 12.69 -2.47
N ILE A 47 6.32 12.33 -2.19
CA ILE A 47 5.25 13.30 -1.93
C ILE A 47 5.47 14.00 -0.59
N ARG A 48 5.82 13.29 0.46
CA ARG A 48 6.07 13.84 1.80
C ARG A 48 7.26 14.79 1.83
N ASP A 49 8.32 14.47 1.10
CA ASP A 49 9.61 15.17 1.16
C ASP A 49 9.69 16.37 0.18
N MET A 50 8.59 16.73 -0.49
CA MET A 50 8.52 17.90 -1.35
C MET A 50 8.64 19.20 -0.54
N LYS A 51 9.61 20.06 -0.92
CA LYS A 51 10.01 21.20 -0.09
C LYS A 51 9.04 22.39 -0.10
N ASP A 52 8.32 22.61 -1.18
CA ASP A 52 7.53 23.84 -1.38
C ASP A 52 6.01 23.59 -1.40
N GLU A 53 5.58 22.35 -1.52
CA GLU A 53 4.17 21.93 -1.63
C GLU A 53 3.88 20.78 -0.68
N ASN A 54 4.13 21.00 0.63
CA ASN A 54 4.01 19.95 1.63
C ASN A 54 2.56 19.60 1.97
N ILE A 55 2.35 18.33 2.28
CA ILE A 55 1.17 17.91 3.02
C ILE A 55 1.30 18.45 4.46
N PRO A 56 0.29 19.17 4.97
CA PRO A 56 0.34 19.70 6.33
C PRO A 56 0.59 18.60 7.36
N ARG A 57 1.57 18.81 8.26
CA ARG A 57 1.89 17.87 9.33
C ARG A 57 0.67 17.47 10.18
N PRO A 58 -0.21 18.42 10.60
CA PRO A 58 -1.39 18.07 11.39
C PRO A 58 -2.33 17.11 10.67
N LEU A 59 -2.39 17.14 9.32
CA LEU A 59 -3.17 16.21 8.54
C LEU A 59 -2.55 14.80 8.57
N MET A 60 -1.23 14.71 8.39
CA MET A 60 -0.51 13.43 8.44
C MET A 60 -0.60 12.78 9.83
N GLU A 61 -0.43 13.58 10.90
CA GLU A 61 -0.48 13.11 12.28
C GLU A 61 -1.88 12.65 12.71
N ARG A 62 -2.93 13.32 12.22
CA ARG A 62 -4.33 13.00 12.54
C ARG A 62 -4.93 11.89 11.67
N ALA A 63 -4.26 11.52 10.58
CA ALA A 63 -4.77 10.49 9.68
C ALA A 63 -4.88 9.12 10.39
N ARG A 64 -6.05 8.51 10.28
CA ARG A 64 -6.31 7.16 10.78
C ARG A 64 -5.81 6.09 9.82
N CYS A 65 -5.92 6.35 8.51
CA CYS A 65 -5.37 5.47 7.49
C CYS A 65 -4.77 6.28 6.35
N VAL A 66 -3.78 5.69 5.70
CA VAL A 66 -3.13 6.21 4.49
C VAL A 66 -3.23 5.16 3.40
N ALA A 67 -3.78 5.55 2.24
CA ALA A 67 -3.76 4.73 1.05
C ALA A 67 -2.91 5.39 -0.04
N VAL A 68 -2.05 4.60 -0.69
CA VAL A 68 -1.14 5.07 -1.75
C VAL A 68 -1.39 4.27 -3.01
N PHE A 69 -1.60 4.96 -4.13
CA PHE A 69 -1.79 4.40 -5.46
C PHE A 69 -0.65 4.89 -6.37
N PRO A 70 0.47 4.15 -6.44
CA PRO A 70 1.59 4.53 -7.31
C PRO A 70 1.22 4.36 -8.76
N GLY A 71 1.52 5.37 -9.58
CA GLY A 71 1.34 5.34 -11.03
C GLY A 71 -0.10 5.09 -11.47
N MET A 72 -1.09 5.66 -10.78
CA MET A 72 -2.50 5.59 -11.21
C MET A 72 -2.64 6.18 -12.61
N VAL A 73 -3.29 5.46 -13.50
CA VAL A 73 -3.49 5.87 -14.90
C VAL A 73 -4.86 6.54 -15.05
N LYS A 74 -4.85 7.73 -15.66
CA LYS A 74 -6.04 8.42 -16.14
C LYS A 74 -5.91 8.54 -17.66
N GLY A 75 -6.88 8.00 -18.39
CA GLY A 75 -6.96 8.11 -19.85
C GLY A 75 -8.30 8.74 -20.25
N ALA A 76 -8.29 9.61 -21.26
CA ALA A 76 -9.50 10.24 -21.78
C ALA A 76 -9.44 10.39 -23.29
N LEU A 77 -10.55 10.07 -23.95
CA LEU A 77 -10.88 10.30 -25.35
C LEU A 77 -12.34 10.78 -25.41
N GLY A 78 -12.61 11.97 -24.81
CA GLY A 78 -13.98 12.45 -24.60
C GLY A 78 -14.62 11.88 -23.33
N TRP A 79 -14.58 10.56 -23.13
CA TRP A 79 -14.88 9.88 -21.87
C TRP A 79 -13.58 9.38 -21.29
N GLY A 80 -13.36 9.62 -20.01
CA GLY A 80 -12.15 9.21 -19.34
C GLY A 80 -12.38 8.05 -18.38
N ALA A 81 -11.37 7.23 -18.22
CA ALA A 81 -11.30 6.22 -17.16
C ALA A 81 -10.04 6.45 -16.31
N ARG A 82 -10.15 6.18 -15.03
CA ARG A 82 -9.01 6.11 -14.11
C ARG A 82 -8.95 4.75 -13.48
N VAL A 83 -7.76 4.17 -13.47
CA VAL A 83 -7.51 2.86 -12.87
C VAL A 83 -6.17 2.88 -12.14
N GLY A 84 -6.11 2.17 -11.02
CA GLY A 84 -4.88 2.06 -10.25
C GLY A 84 -4.93 0.87 -9.30
N LYS A 85 -3.75 0.41 -8.91
CA LYS A 85 -3.51 -0.54 -7.84
C LYS A 85 -2.75 0.17 -6.74
N GLY A 86 -3.12 -0.06 -5.49
CA GLY A 86 -2.53 0.63 -4.36
C GLY A 86 -2.46 -0.26 -3.13
N VAL A 87 -2.04 0.34 -2.04
CA VAL A 87 -1.95 -0.26 -0.71
C VAL A 87 -2.52 0.70 0.33
N MET A 88 -2.95 0.20 1.47
CA MET A 88 -3.46 1.00 2.58
C MET A 88 -3.04 0.40 3.90
N SER A 89 -2.60 1.25 4.83
CA SER A 89 -2.39 0.90 6.23
C SER A 89 -3.23 1.82 7.13
N CYS A 90 -3.62 1.30 8.29
CA CYS A 90 -4.38 2.05 9.29
C CYS A 90 -3.67 1.98 10.64
N ARG A 91 -3.84 3.02 11.45
CA ARG A 91 -3.35 3.07 12.83
C ARG A 91 -4.29 2.31 13.76
N ASP A 92 -3.70 1.60 14.70
CA ASP A 92 -4.42 1.04 15.84
C ASP A 92 -4.82 2.13 16.87
N ALA A 93 -5.42 1.71 17.98
CA ALA A 93 -5.81 2.62 19.06
C ALA A 93 -4.60 3.28 19.77
N SER A 94 -3.43 2.67 19.69
CA SER A 94 -2.16 3.18 20.25
C SER A 94 -1.43 4.11 19.28
N GLY A 95 -1.92 4.28 18.07
CA GLY A 95 -1.32 5.11 17.03
C GLY A 95 -0.29 4.41 16.16
N HIS A 96 -0.02 3.13 16.36
CA HIS A 96 0.91 2.37 15.54
C HIS A 96 0.26 1.94 14.21
N TRP A 97 1.04 2.01 13.13
CA TRP A 97 0.60 1.57 11.83
C TRP A 97 0.54 0.03 11.75
N GLY A 98 -0.60 -0.49 11.31
CA GLY A 98 -0.82 -1.91 11.11
C GLY A 98 -0.33 -2.42 9.76
N PRO A 99 -0.41 -3.74 9.52
CA PRO A 99 -0.05 -4.35 8.25
C PRO A 99 -0.86 -3.78 7.08
N PRO A 100 -0.23 -3.48 5.92
CA PRO A 100 -0.93 -2.94 4.76
C PRO A 100 -1.83 -3.99 4.09
N ILE A 101 -2.94 -3.54 3.53
CA ILE A 101 -3.77 -4.31 2.59
C ILE A 101 -3.60 -3.77 1.17
N PHE A 102 -3.99 -4.58 0.19
CA PHE A 102 -3.96 -4.19 -1.22
C PHE A 102 -5.31 -3.66 -1.68
N LEU A 103 -5.27 -2.62 -2.54
CA LEU A 103 -6.43 -1.92 -3.04
C LEU A 103 -6.42 -1.82 -4.56
N THR A 104 -7.61 -1.65 -5.13
CA THR A 104 -7.82 -1.18 -6.50
C THR A 104 -8.65 0.09 -6.50
N VAL A 105 -8.37 1.00 -7.43
CA VAL A 105 -9.21 2.15 -7.71
C VAL A 105 -9.66 2.12 -9.16
N LYS A 106 -10.95 2.37 -9.40
CA LYS A 106 -11.56 2.46 -10.73
C LYS A 106 -12.59 3.59 -10.72
N GLY A 107 -12.62 4.38 -11.79
CA GLY A 107 -13.62 5.44 -11.92
C GLY A 107 -13.71 5.97 -13.32
N GLY A 108 -14.86 6.54 -13.66
CA GLY A 108 -15.03 7.38 -14.85
C GLY A 108 -14.49 8.78 -14.56
N SER A 109 -14.06 9.47 -15.59
CA SER A 109 -13.79 10.90 -15.55
C SER A 109 -14.38 11.53 -16.82
N PHE A 110 -15.07 12.65 -16.62
CA PHE A 110 -15.46 13.49 -17.74
C PHE A 110 -14.35 14.52 -17.96
N GLY A 111 -13.95 14.71 -19.20
CA GLY A 111 -12.97 15.75 -19.54
C GLY A 111 -12.70 15.77 -21.04
N PHE A 112 -12.59 16.97 -21.58
CA PHE A 112 -12.27 17.20 -23.00
C PHE A 112 -10.77 16.98 -23.31
N GLN A 113 -10.00 16.44 -22.36
CA GLN A 113 -8.59 16.18 -22.57
C GLN A 113 -8.39 14.83 -23.26
N ILE A 114 -7.65 14.84 -24.37
CA ILE A 114 -7.17 13.64 -25.05
C ILE A 114 -5.78 13.33 -24.51
N GLY A 115 -5.59 12.16 -23.90
CA GLY A 115 -4.28 11.74 -23.42
C GLY A 115 -4.32 10.68 -22.34
N VAL A 116 -3.13 10.19 -22.02
CA VAL A 116 -2.89 9.28 -20.90
C VAL A 116 -1.94 9.97 -19.93
N GLU A 117 -2.36 10.07 -18.69
CA GLU A 117 -1.59 10.64 -17.59
C GLU A 117 -1.36 9.57 -16.52
N LYS A 118 -0.16 9.56 -15.93
CA LYS A 118 0.16 8.76 -14.75
C LYS A 118 0.41 9.70 -13.58
N ALA A 119 -0.16 9.37 -12.43
CA ALA A 119 0.04 10.12 -11.20
C ALA A 119 0.16 9.17 -10.01
N ASP A 120 1.02 9.52 -9.07
CA ASP A 120 1.00 8.94 -7.74
C ASP A 120 -0.07 9.64 -6.92
N VAL A 121 -0.91 8.87 -6.26
CA VAL A 121 -2.04 9.40 -5.48
C VAL A 121 -1.97 8.90 -4.06
N VAL A 122 -2.16 9.82 -3.11
CA VAL A 122 -2.26 9.53 -1.68
C VAL A 122 -3.62 9.97 -1.16
N LEU A 123 -4.28 9.11 -0.40
CA LEU A 123 -5.52 9.40 0.32
C LEU A 123 -5.26 9.30 1.82
N PHE A 124 -5.64 10.33 2.55
CA PHE A 124 -5.65 10.35 4.01
C PHE A 124 -7.08 10.22 4.50
N PHE A 125 -7.35 9.14 5.23
CA PHE A 125 -8.63 8.90 5.88
C PHE A 125 -8.54 9.44 7.31
N MET A 126 -9.36 10.43 7.63
CA MET A 126 -9.29 11.16 8.89
C MET A 126 -10.11 10.50 10.00
N THR A 127 -11.02 9.60 9.66
CA THR A 127 -11.91 8.93 10.61
C THR A 127 -11.92 7.43 10.43
N ASP A 128 -12.14 6.69 11.53
CA ASP A 128 -12.33 5.23 11.47
C ASP A 128 -13.57 4.84 10.66
N LYS A 129 -14.57 5.73 10.63
CA LYS A 129 -15.79 5.54 9.84
C LYS A 129 -15.47 5.53 8.34
N SER A 130 -14.71 6.51 7.83
CA SER A 130 -14.33 6.57 6.43
C SER A 130 -13.46 5.38 6.02
N ALA A 131 -12.54 4.95 6.90
CA ALA A 131 -11.72 3.77 6.68
C ALA A 131 -12.54 2.47 6.63
N ARG A 132 -13.49 2.30 7.56
CA ARG A 132 -14.40 1.13 7.55
C ARG A 132 -15.33 1.11 6.35
N SER A 133 -15.79 2.27 5.89
CA SER A 133 -16.66 2.38 4.71
C SER A 133 -15.99 1.85 3.44
N LEU A 134 -14.65 1.92 3.34
CA LEU A 134 -13.88 1.33 2.24
C LEU A 134 -14.05 -0.19 2.17
N MET A 135 -14.30 -0.85 3.30
CA MET A 135 -14.54 -2.30 3.36
C MET A 135 -15.97 -2.69 2.93
N GLU A 136 -16.85 -1.75 2.72
CA GLU A 136 -18.16 -2.01 2.15
C GLU A 136 -18.03 -2.33 0.64
N SER A 137 -18.89 -3.18 0.12
CA SER A 137 -18.81 -3.70 -1.25
C SER A 137 -18.96 -2.64 -2.36
N LYS A 138 -19.34 -1.42 -2.02
CA LYS A 138 -19.61 -0.32 -2.96
C LYS A 138 -19.12 1.03 -2.42
N PHE A 139 -17.86 1.10 -1.99
CA PHE A 139 -17.31 2.37 -1.54
C PHE A 139 -16.94 3.26 -2.73
N THR A 140 -17.56 4.44 -2.79
CA THR A 140 -17.30 5.47 -3.81
C THR A 140 -16.82 6.74 -3.10
N LEU A 141 -15.67 7.25 -3.52
CA LEU A 141 -15.11 8.49 -3.02
C LEU A 141 -16.05 9.67 -3.33
N GLY A 142 -16.26 10.54 -2.36
CA GLY A 142 -17.19 11.68 -2.47
C GLY A 142 -18.67 11.32 -2.35
N GLY A 143 -19.00 10.04 -2.11
CA GLY A 143 -20.38 9.61 -1.85
C GLY A 143 -20.78 9.81 -0.39
N LYS A 144 -20.74 8.71 0.41
CA LYS A 144 -21.09 8.74 1.83
C LYS A 144 -20.00 9.35 2.73
N ALA A 145 -18.74 9.33 2.29
CA ALA A 145 -17.61 9.93 3.00
C ALA A 145 -17.18 11.20 2.27
N GLY A 146 -17.17 12.31 2.98
CA GLY A 146 -16.75 13.60 2.42
C GLY A 146 -15.31 13.54 1.92
N LEU A 147 -15.11 13.77 0.62
CA LEU A 147 -13.81 13.82 -0.03
C LEU A 147 -13.47 15.26 -0.39
N ALA A 148 -12.28 15.70 -0.03
CA ALA A 148 -11.75 17.00 -0.46
C ALA A 148 -10.38 16.86 -1.12
N ALA A 149 -10.06 17.79 -1.99
CA ALA A 149 -8.69 18.05 -2.40
C ALA A 149 -7.91 18.53 -1.16
N GLY A 150 -6.76 17.94 -0.90
CA GLY A 150 -5.98 18.28 0.28
C GLY A 150 -5.38 19.70 0.16
N PRO A 151 -5.29 20.46 1.25
CA PRO A 151 -4.60 21.74 1.28
C PRO A 151 -3.10 21.54 1.08
N VAL A 152 -2.45 22.43 0.31
CA VAL A 152 -1.02 22.36 -0.01
C VAL A 152 -0.32 23.67 0.32
N GLY A 153 0.98 23.59 0.59
CA GLY A 153 1.88 24.73 0.73
C GLY A 153 2.05 25.28 2.16
N ARG A 154 3.01 26.18 2.32
CA ARG A 154 3.45 26.73 3.61
C ARG A 154 2.36 27.46 4.38
N THR A 155 1.43 28.09 3.70
CA THR A 155 0.27 28.76 4.32
C THR A 155 -0.67 27.78 4.98
N ALA A 156 -0.85 26.60 4.41
CA ALA A 156 -1.66 25.53 5.00
C ALA A 156 -0.92 24.88 6.21
N GLU A 157 0.41 24.80 6.16
CA GLU A 157 1.21 24.26 7.27
C GLU A 157 1.27 25.22 8.47
N ALA A 158 1.33 26.52 8.22
CA ALA A 158 1.40 27.55 9.26
C ALA A 158 0.05 27.88 9.91
N SER A 159 -1.06 27.38 9.36
CA SER A 159 -2.40 27.64 9.90
C SER A 159 -2.66 26.77 11.11
N THR A 160 -2.67 27.38 12.28
CA THR A 160 -3.09 26.75 13.56
C THR A 160 -4.56 26.35 13.55
N ASP A 161 -5.36 26.95 12.69
CA ASP A 161 -6.80 26.72 12.55
C ASP A 161 -7.17 25.91 11.30
N LEU A 162 -6.31 24.98 10.86
CA LEU A 162 -6.61 24.12 9.72
C LEU A 162 -7.87 23.31 10.03
N LYS A 163 -9.02 23.76 9.51
CA LYS A 163 -10.26 23.02 9.60
C LYS A 163 -10.21 21.81 8.69
N LEU A 164 -9.93 20.65 9.28
CA LEU A 164 -9.92 19.36 8.57
C LEU A 164 -11.31 18.73 8.67
N ASP A 165 -12.28 19.32 7.96
CA ASP A 165 -13.69 18.91 8.03
C ASP A 165 -14.03 17.73 7.10
N ALA A 166 -13.19 17.46 6.09
CA ALA A 166 -13.41 16.32 5.21
C ALA A 166 -12.98 15.00 5.86
N GLU A 167 -13.73 13.94 5.60
CA GLU A 167 -13.41 12.61 6.09
C GLU A 167 -12.21 11.99 5.33
N ILE A 168 -11.95 12.44 4.09
CA ILE A 168 -10.86 11.96 3.25
C ILE A 168 -10.23 13.14 2.52
N TYR A 169 -8.90 13.24 2.55
CA TYR A 169 -8.13 14.19 1.74
C TYR A 169 -7.33 13.45 0.70
N SER A 170 -7.26 14.02 -0.50
CA SER A 170 -6.55 13.42 -1.64
C SER A 170 -5.51 14.35 -2.24
N TYR A 171 -4.39 13.77 -2.56
CA TYR A 171 -3.24 14.41 -3.19
C TYR A 171 -2.76 13.61 -4.38
N ALA A 172 -2.25 14.28 -5.39
CA ALA A 172 -1.57 13.62 -6.50
C ALA A 172 -0.28 14.35 -6.88
N ARG A 173 0.66 13.56 -7.35
CA ARG A 173 1.88 14.02 -8.00
C ARG A 173 1.94 13.46 -9.42
N SER A 174 2.06 14.33 -10.41
CA SER A 174 2.24 13.99 -11.82
C SER A 174 3.30 14.89 -12.44
N LYS A 175 4.28 14.31 -13.14
CA LYS A 175 5.36 15.05 -13.83
C LYS A 175 6.06 16.11 -12.96
N GLY A 176 6.29 15.81 -11.67
CA GLY A 176 6.93 16.74 -10.75
C GLY A 176 6.03 17.82 -10.16
N LEU A 177 4.77 17.90 -10.59
CA LEU A 177 3.77 18.80 -10.02
C LEU A 177 2.96 18.04 -8.95
N PHE A 178 2.73 18.69 -7.83
CA PHE A 178 1.93 18.19 -6.72
C PHE A 178 0.73 19.09 -6.49
N ALA A 179 -0.42 18.50 -6.23
CA ALA A 179 -1.63 19.24 -5.90
C ALA A 179 -2.62 18.38 -5.11
N GLY A 180 -3.49 19.04 -4.36
CA GLY A 180 -4.73 18.43 -3.93
C GLY A 180 -5.62 18.16 -5.14
N ILE A 181 -6.19 16.97 -5.25
CA ILE A 181 -7.04 16.59 -6.37
C ILE A 181 -8.40 16.10 -5.89
N SER A 182 -9.39 16.15 -6.77
CA SER A 182 -10.66 15.46 -6.54
C SER A 182 -10.69 14.11 -7.24
N LEU A 183 -10.98 13.07 -6.48
CA LEU A 183 -11.22 11.72 -6.98
C LEU A 183 -12.69 11.33 -6.86
N GLU A 184 -13.58 12.31 -6.78
CA GLU A 184 -15.01 12.10 -6.66
C GLU A 184 -15.55 11.13 -7.71
N GLY A 185 -16.45 10.24 -7.31
CA GLY A 185 -16.99 9.20 -8.16
C GLY A 185 -16.08 7.99 -8.40
N ALA A 186 -14.82 8.02 -7.96
CA ALA A 186 -13.95 6.86 -8.08
C ALA A 186 -14.33 5.79 -7.02
N ARG A 187 -14.40 4.55 -7.46
CA ARG A 187 -14.61 3.39 -6.58
C ARG A 187 -13.27 2.85 -6.12
N VAL A 188 -13.09 2.76 -4.83
CA VAL A 188 -11.96 2.07 -4.18
C VAL A 188 -12.48 0.78 -3.56
N ALA A 189 -11.73 -0.31 -3.72
CA ALA A 189 -12.10 -1.61 -3.17
C ALA A 189 -10.86 -2.42 -2.77
N PRO A 190 -10.96 -3.30 -1.77
CA PRO A 190 -9.92 -4.27 -1.45
C PRO A 190 -9.59 -5.18 -2.64
N ASP A 191 -8.30 -5.40 -2.88
CA ASP A 191 -7.78 -6.43 -3.77
C ASP A 191 -7.51 -7.71 -2.96
N GLU A 192 -8.58 -8.43 -2.67
CA GLU A 192 -8.51 -9.65 -1.84
C GLU A 192 -7.61 -10.72 -2.45
N LYS A 193 -7.50 -10.75 -3.80
CA LYS A 193 -6.60 -11.69 -4.48
C LYS A 193 -5.14 -11.35 -4.19
N ALA A 194 -4.77 -10.08 -4.29
CA ALA A 194 -3.43 -9.62 -3.95
C ALA A 194 -3.12 -9.82 -2.47
N THR A 195 -4.06 -9.49 -1.57
CA THR A 195 -3.91 -9.68 -0.13
C THR A 195 -3.63 -11.16 0.21
N ARG A 196 -4.39 -12.09 -0.39
CA ARG A 196 -4.17 -13.54 -0.18
C ARG A 196 -2.88 -14.05 -0.80
N ARG A 197 -2.46 -13.53 -1.97
CA ARG A 197 -1.17 -13.92 -2.56
C ARG A 197 0.00 -13.50 -1.67
N PHE A 198 -0.08 -12.32 -1.07
CA PHE A 198 1.01 -11.76 -0.28
C PHE A 198 1.10 -12.33 1.15
N TYR A 199 -0.04 -12.51 1.81
CA TYR A 199 -0.09 -12.95 3.22
C TYR A 199 -0.49 -14.40 3.41
N GLY A 200 -0.88 -15.09 2.35
CA GLY A 200 -1.39 -16.47 2.39
C GLY A 200 -2.91 -16.56 2.24
N PRO A 201 -3.42 -17.76 1.95
CA PRO A 201 -4.82 -17.99 1.55
C PRO A 201 -5.87 -17.61 2.60
N SER A 202 -5.50 -17.60 3.88
CA SER A 202 -6.39 -17.23 5.00
C SER A 202 -6.49 -15.71 5.22
N ALA A 203 -5.70 -14.90 4.49
CA ALA A 203 -5.71 -13.46 4.66
C ALA A 203 -7.04 -12.84 4.15
N ASP A 204 -7.55 -11.91 4.93
CA ASP A 204 -8.75 -11.13 4.67
C ASP A 204 -8.48 -9.66 4.98
N SER A 205 -8.66 -8.78 3.99
CA SER A 205 -8.32 -7.36 4.13
C SER A 205 -9.10 -6.67 5.24
N ARG A 206 -10.39 -7.02 5.42
CA ARG A 206 -11.24 -6.44 6.45
C ARG A 206 -10.76 -6.83 7.85
N LYS A 207 -10.36 -8.11 7.99
CA LYS A 207 -9.82 -8.65 9.25
C LYS A 207 -8.48 -7.99 9.58
N ILE A 208 -7.58 -7.89 8.61
CA ILE A 208 -6.26 -7.25 8.79
C ILE A 208 -6.41 -5.81 9.27
N LEU A 209 -7.27 -4.99 8.62
CA LEU A 209 -7.47 -3.59 9.03
C LEU A 209 -8.16 -3.45 10.38
N ARG A 210 -9.08 -4.36 10.75
CA ARG A 210 -9.79 -4.28 12.02
C ARG A 210 -8.95 -4.75 13.19
N GLU A 211 -8.17 -5.79 13.00
CA GLU A 211 -7.38 -6.44 14.07
C GLU A 211 -5.93 -5.92 14.11
N HIS A 212 -5.53 -5.09 13.12
CA HIS A 212 -4.17 -4.60 12.93
C HIS A 212 -3.12 -5.73 12.93
N ALA A 213 -3.52 -6.91 12.46
CA ALA A 213 -2.71 -8.11 12.41
C ALA A 213 -2.86 -8.83 11.07
N ALA A 214 -1.77 -9.34 10.53
CA ALA A 214 -1.74 -10.17 9.34
C ALA A 214 -1.15 -11.55 9.65
N PRO A 215 -1.48 -12.60 8.87
CA PRO A 215 -0.92 -13.94 9.06
C PRO A 215 0.61 -14.00 8.96
N ALA A 216 1.21 -13.06 8.26
CA ALA A 216 2.66 -12.92 8.09
C ALA A 216 3.05 -11.44 8.12
N ASN A 217 4.34 -11.17 8.36
CA ASN A 217 4.90 -9.82 8.34
C ASN A 217 6.13 -9.73 7.41
N PRO A 218 5.93 -9.79 6.08
CA PRO A 218 7.02 -9.75 5.11
C PRO A 218 7.84 -8.44 5.17
N PRO A 219 9.13 -8.45 4.77
CA PRO A 219 9.99 -7.26 4.80
C PRO A 219 9.42 -6.06 4.06
N ALA A 220 8.79 -6.27 2.90
CA ALA A 220 8.17 -5.19 2.12
C ALA A 220 7.01 -4.51 2.85
N ALA A 221 6.21 -5.27 3.62
CA ALA A 221 5.14 -4.70 4.44
C ALA A 221 5.70 -3.82 5.56
N ARG A 222 6.74 -4.28 6.26
CA ARG A 222 7.42 -3.48 7.29
C ARG A 222 8.03 -2.20 6.74
N ALA A 223 8.78 -2.30 5.62
CA ALA A 223 9.40 -1.14 4.98
C ALA A 223 8.38 -0.08 4.56
N PHE A 224 7.20 -0.49 4.07
CA PHE A 224 6.12 0.44 3.77
C PHE A 224 5.58 1.12 5.04
N VAL A 225 5.31 0.36 6.09
CA VAL A 225 4.79 0.87 7.37
C VAL A 225 5.76 1.85 8.02
N GLU A 226 7.06 1.55 8.04
CA GLU A 226 8.12 2.41 8.57
C GLU A 226 8.27 3.76 7.82
N ALA A 227 7.80 3.85 6.59
CA ALA A 227 7.82 5.09 5.83
C ALA A 227 6.64 6.02 6.15
N LEU A 228 5.59 5.52 6.82
CA LEU A 228 4.41 6.30 7.20
C LEU A 228 4.70 7.23 8.39
N PRO A 229 3.95 8.34 8.57
CA PRO A 229 4.21 9.37 9.57
C PRO A 229 3.90 8.94 11.00
#